data_c340782b1daf47054028a395eb385c7c
#
_entry.id   c340782b1daf47054028a395eb385c7c
#
_cell.length_a   1.000
_cell.length_b   1.000
_cell.length_c   1.000
_cell.angle_alpha   90.00
_cell.angle_beta   90.00
_cell.angle_gamma   90.00
#
_symmetry.space_group_name_H-M   'P 1'
#
loop_
_entity.id
_entity.type
_entity.pdbx_description
1 polymer ?
#
loop_
_entity_poly.entity_id
_entity_poly.type
_entity_poly.pdbx_seq_one_letter_code
_entity_poly.pdbx_strand_id
1 'polypeptide(L)'
;MYKAFGIVNSSSRNIRVEGLEDYRPIGAFSFLGRYRMVDFPISNLSNSGIDRIQVYVKEKPRTLVSHIGTGRHYNINSKSGRLQVLFTDSDQRNNIYNTDIASYYENMECIEEMHHPYVVITPDYMVYTCLLYTSDAADDL
;
A
#
# COMPACT_ATOMS: atom_id res chain seq x y z
N MET A 1 -13.95 -18.36 -2.82
CA MET A 1 -13.26 -17.15 -2.35
C MET A 1 -12.33 -16.67 -3.45
N TYR A 2 -12.54 -15.50 -3.94
CA TYR A 2 -11.68 -14.91 -4.95
C TYR A 2 -10.33 -14.54 -4.34
N LYS A 3 -9.26 -14.97 -4.97
CA LYS A 3 -7.92 -14.59 -4.52
C LYS A 3 -7.57 -13.21 -5.06
N ALA A 4 -7.31 -12.30 -4.16
CA ALA A 4 -6.88 -10.95 -4.49
C ALA A 4 -5.57 -10.63 -3.77
N PHE A 5 -4.77 -9.74 -4.35
CA PHE A 5 -3.67 -9.12 -3.64
C PHE A 5 -3.93 -7.63 -3.47
N GLY A 6 -3.25 -7.01 -2.52
CA GLY A 6 -3.42 -5.61 -2.21
C GLY A 6 -2.25 -4.76 -2.68
N ILE A 7 -2.54 -3.56 -3.16
CA ILE A 7 -1.56 -2.52 -3.43
C ILE A 7 -1.90 -1.30 -2.58
N VAL A 8 -0.94 -0.85 -1.78
CA VAL A 8 -1.03 0.39 -1.02
C VAL A 8 -0.12 1.42 -1.66
N ASN A 9 -0.70 2.52 -2.13
CA ASN A 9 0.04 3.61 -2.73
C ASN A 9 0.44 4.66 -1.71
N SER A 10 1.73 4.85 -1.51
CA SER A 10 2.31 5.92 -0.70
C SER A 10 2.92 7.03 -1.58
N SER A 11 2.21 7.46 -2.60
CA SER A 11 2.78 8.33 -3.61
C SER A 11 1.90 9.51 -4.00
N SER A 12 0.97 9.91 -3.17
CA SER A 12 0.06 11.00 -3.52
C SER A 12 0.80 12.34 -3.57
N ARG A 13 1.06 12.81 -4.79
CA ARG A 13 1.64 14.14 -5.01
C ARG A 13 0.64 15.28 -4.76
N ASN A 14 -0.63 14.96 -4.75
CA ASN A 14 -1.69 15.98 -4.68
C ASN A 14 -2.10 16.31 -3.24
N ILE A 15 -1.64 15.52 -2.29
CA ILE A 15 -1.97 15.72 -0.88
C ILE A 15 -0.70 16.08 -0.14
N ARG A 16 -0.68 17.30 0.38
CA ARG A 16 0.44 17.85 1.14
C ARG A 16 -0.04 18.31 2.49
N VAL A 17 0.76 18.06 3.50
CA VAL A 17 0.58 18.58 4.84
C VAL A 17 1.77 19.47 5.16
N GLU A 18 1.55 20.78 5.10
CA GLU A 18 2.60 21.77 5.29
C GLU A 18 3.35 21.55 6.60
N GLY A 19 4.67 21.57 6.53
CA GLY A 19 5.56 21.42 7.68
C GLY A 19 5.88 19.98 8.09
N LEU A 20 5.10 18.99 7.67
CA LEU A 20 5.36 17.58 7.98
C LEU A 20 5.95 16.79 6.83
N GLU A 21 5.60 17.14 5.61
CA GLU A 21 6.02 16.46 4.39
C GLU A 21 7.51 16.52 4.10
N ASP A 22 8.21 17.51 4.68
CA ASP A 22 9.65 17.70 4.48
C ASP A 22 10.49 16.54 5.04
N TYR A 23 9.95 15.83 6.02
CA TYR A 23 10.71 14.83 6.77
C TYR A 23 10.25 13.40 6.53
N ARG A 24 9.00 13.18 6.15
CA ARG A 24 8.46 11.83 5.98
C ARG A 24 7.24 11.80 5.05
N PRO A 25 6.99 10.67 4.37
CA PRO A 25 5.79 10.52 3.55
C PRO A 25 4.52 10.48 4.41
N ILE A 26 3.36 10.78 3.80
CA ILE A 26 2.06 10.82 4.50
C ILE A 26 1.76 9.50 5.22
N GLY A 27 2.05 8.37 4.59
CA GLY A 27 1.84 7.06 5.20
C GLY A 27 2.57 6.84 6.52
N ALA A 28 3.67 7.59 6.75
CA ALA A 28 4.44 7.54 7.98
C ALA A 28 4.00 8.57 9.03
N PHE A 29 2.98 9.38 8.76
CA PHE A 29 2.46 10.33 9.74
C PHE A 29 1.79 9.62 10.89
N SER A 30 2.08 10.06 12.12
CA SER A 30 1.45 9.54 13.32
C SER A 30 -0.03 9.90 13.38
N PHE A 31 -0.84 8.94 13.76
CA PHE A 31 -2.25 9.12 13.99
C PHE A 31 -2.61 8.60 15.39
N LEU A 32 -3.23 9.44 16.20
CA LEU A 32 -3.58 9.14 17.58
C LEU A 32 -2.39 8.67 18.46
N GLY A 33 -1.19 9.14 18.13
CA GLY A 33 0.04 8.90 18.90
C GLY A 33 0.62 7.48 18.81
N ARG A 34 -0.14 6.51 18.34
CA ARG A 34 0.27 5.09 18.28
C ARG A 34 0.37 4.54 16.88
N TYR A 35 -0.59 4.90 16.04
CA TYR A 35 -0.70 4.40 14.68
C TYR A 35 -0.03 5.33 13.68
N ARG A 36 0.22 4.81 12.49
CA ARG A 36 0.60 5.61 11.33
C ARG A 36 -0.46 5.47 10.26
N MET A 37 -0.54 6.44 9.36
CA MET A 37 -1.58 6.45 8.32
C MET A 37 -1.61 5.17 7.49
N VAL A 38 -0.44 4.61 7.17
CA VAL A 38 -0.31 3.36 6.40
C VAL A 38 -0.89 2.14 7.12
N ASP A 39 -1.00 2.17 8.44
CA ASP A 39 -1.51 1.03 9.22
C ASP A 39 -2.97 0.70 8.89
N PHE A 40 -3.78 1.68 8.55
CA PHE A 40 -5.19 1.50 8.28
C PHE A 40 -5.46 0.70 7.00
N PRO A 41 -4.93 1.08 5.83
CA PRO A 41 -5.12 0.29 4.61
C PRO A 41 -4.51 -1.12 4.73
N ILE A 42 -3.33 -1.27 5.31
CA ILE A 42 -2.71 -2.60 5.48
C ILE A 42 -3.57 -3.48 6.40
N SER A 43 -4.02 -2.94 7.53
CA SER A 43 -4.89 -3.68 8.46
C SER A 43 -6.22 -4.05 7.84
N ASN A 44 -6.82 -3.17 7.04
CA ASN A 44 -8.07 -3.48 6.33
C ASN A 44 -7.89 -4.63 5.34
N LEU A 45 -6.80 -4.63 4.59
CA LEU A 45 -6.47 -5.71 3.67
C LEU A 45 -6.24 -7.03 4.43
N SER A 46 -5.43 -6.99 5.47
CA SER A 46 -5.12 -8.17 6.29
C SER A 46 -6.39 -8.74 6.97
N ASN A 47 -7.22 -7.89 7.55
CA ASN A 47 -8.47 -8.30 8.19
C ASN A 47 -9.49 -8.85 7.18
N SER A 48 -9.37 -8.50 5.92
CA SER A 48 -10.20 -9.02 4.83
C SER A 48 -9.68 -10.34 4.25
N GLY A 49 -8.62 -10.90 4.81
CA GLY A 49 -8.00 -12.14 4.33
C GLY A 49 -7.03 -11.95 3.16
N ILE A 50 -6.70 -10.72 2.83
CA ILE A 50 -5.69 -10.40 1.81
C ILE A 50 -4.33 -10.32 2.50
N ASP A 51 -3.53 -11.35 2.34
CA ASP A 51 -2.24 -11.51 3.01
C ASP A 51 -1.03 -11.22 2.11
N ARG A 52 -1.26 -11.01 0.82
CA ARG A 52 -0.22 -10.59 -0.13
C ARG A 52 -0.43 -9.13 -0.48
N ILE A 53 0.47 -8.28 0.02
CA ILE A 53 0.33 -6.84 -0.04
C ILE A 53 1.63 -6.23 -0.55
N GLN A 54 1.51 -5.33 -1.52
CA GLN A 54 2.61 -4.51 -2.01
C GLN A 54 2.39 -3.07 -1.59
N VAL A 55 3.41 -2.44 -1.03
CA VAL A 55 3.40 -1.03 -0.67
C VAL A 55 4.35 -0.29 -1.60
N TYR A 56 3.83 0.63 -2.39
CA TYR A 56 4.61 1.43 -3.34
C TYR A 56 5.00 2.75 -2.70
N VAL A 57 6.31 3.00 -2.60
CA VAL A 57 6.87 4.20 -1.98
C VAL A 57 7.72 4.95 -2.99
N LYS A 58 7.48 6.23 -3.20
CA LYS A 58 8.26 7.08 -4.10
C LYS A 58 9.27 7.96 -3.38
N GLU A 59 8.89 8.52 -2.25
CA GLU A 59 9.72 9.52 -1.56
C GLU A 59 9.98 9.13 -0.11
N LYS A 60 11.19 9.43 0.37
CA LYS A 60 11.59 9.28 1.79
C LYS A 60 11.17 7.95 2.41
N PRO A 61 11.56 6.82 1.83
CA PRO A 61 11.02 5.51 2.20
C PRO A 61 11.46 5.02 3.59
N ARG A 62 12.55 5.52 4.13
CA ARG A 62 13.20 4.96 5.33
C ARG A 62 12.26 4.82 6.52
N THR A 63 11.53 5.86 6.87
CA THR A 63 10.62 5.84 8.03
C THR A 63 9.46 4.89 7.82
N LEU A 64 8.94 4.81 6.60
CA LEU A 64 7.85 3.93 6.26
C LEU A 64 8.29 2.45 6.27
N VAL A 65 9.41 2.15 5.66
CA VAL A 65 9.98 0.80 5.62
C VAL A 65 10.27 0.28 7.03
N SER A 66 10.87 1.12 7.88
CA SER A 66 11.16 0.75 9.28
C SER A 66 9.90 0.47 10.08
N HIS A 67 8.83 1.24 9.84
CA HIS A 67 7.56 1.04 10.54
C HIS A 67 6.84 -0.22 10.07
N ILE A 68 6.77 -0.46 8.77
CA ILE A 68 6.11 -1.62 8.18
C ILE A 68 6.83 -2.92 8.59
N GLY A 69 8.16 -2.92 8.53
CA GLY A 69 8.98 -4.07 8.88
C GLY A 69 8.64 -5.31 8.06
N THR A 70 8.42 -6.43 8.74
CA THR A 70 8.09 -7.72 8.13
C THR A 70 6.58 -8.00 8.04
N GLY A 71 5.75 -7.07 8.47
CA GLY A 71 4.31 -7.23 8.49
C GLY A 71 3.74 -7.98 9.70
N ARG A 72 4.56 -8.35 10.68
CA ARG A 72 4.13 -9.13 11.85
C ARG A 72 3.01 -8.47 12.63
N HIS A 73 3.08 -7.17 12.84
CA HIS A 73 2.06 -6.44 13.61
C HIS A 73 0.74 -6.24 12.85
N TYR A 74 0.67 -6.65 11.59
CA TYR A 74 -0.57 -6.71 10.81
C TYR A 74 -1.14 -8.13 10.71
N ASN A 75 -0.59 -9.08 11.46
CA ASN A 75 -0.97 -10.50 11.43
C ASN A 75 -0.75 -11.17 10.07
N ILE A 76 0.18 -10.67 9.28
CA ILE A 76 0.56 -11.28 8.02
C ILE A 76 1.56 -12.40 8.29
N ASN A 77 1.15 -13.64 8.01
CA ASN A 77 2.00 -14.80 8.19
C ASN A 77 3.01 -14.91 7.03
N SER A 78 4.30 -14.86 7.34
CA SER A 78 5.37 -14.95 6.35
C SER A 78 5.44 -16.29 5.60
N LYS A 79 4.76 -17.33 6.10
CA LYS A 79 4.68 -18.63 5.43
C LYS A 79 3.62 -18.68 4.33
N SER A 80 2.51 -18.01 4.54
CA SER A 80 1.36 -18.01 3.61
C SER A 80 1.17 -16.68 2.90
N GLY A 81 1.61 -15.59 3.50
CA GLY A 81 1.45 -14.24 3.01
C GLY A 81 2.79 -13.53 2.81
N ARG A 82 2.73 -12.35 2.23
CA ARG A 82 3.90 -11.53 2.00
C ARG A 82 3.56 -10.04 2.01
N LEU A 83 4.32 -9.27 2.76
CA LEU A 83 4.30 -7.82 2.69
C LEU A 83 5.60 -7.35 2.03
N GLN A 84 5.47 -6.70 0.89
CA GLN A 84 6.59 -6.20 0.10
C GLN A 84 6.54 -4.68 0.03
N VAL A 85 7.69 -4.03 0.24
CA VAL A 85 7.82 -2.60 -0.06
C VAL A 85 8.57 -2.46 -1.38
N LEU A 86 7.94 -1.80 -2.34
CA LEU A 86 8.48 -1.58 -3.67
C LEU A 86 8.78 -0.10 -3.88
N PHE A 87 9.91 0.16 -4.51
CA PHE A 87 10.40 1.50 -4.76
C PHE A 87 10.24 1.86 -6.23
N THR A 88 9.98 3.12 -6.47
CA THR A 88 10.01 3.70 -7.82
C THR A 88 11.26 4.55 -7.93
N ASP A 89 11.95 4.42 -9.04
CA ASP A 89 13.12 5.25 -9.33
C ASP A 89 12.67 6.70 -9.52
N SER A 90 13.16 7.59 -8.65
CA SER A 90 12.75 8.99 -8.61
C SER A 90 13.32 9.84 -9.74
N ASP A 91 14.17 9.25 -10.58
CA ASP A 91 14.88 9.95 -11.66
C ASP A 91 14.03 10.28 -12.90
N GLN A 92 12.75 9.92 -12.88
CA GLN A 92 11.87 10.35 -13.96
C GLN A 92 11.52 11.83 -13.81
N ARG A 93 12.33 12.64 -14.42
CA ARG A 93 12.26 14.12 -14.43
C ARG A 93 11.02 14.70 -15.12
N ASN A 94 10.16 13.86 -15.68
CA ASN A 94 8.94 14.29 -16.36
C ASN A 94 7.76 14.29 -15.40
N ASN A 95 7.50 15.42 -14.78
CA ASN A 95 6.36 15.64 -13.89
C ASN A 95 4.99 15.38 -14.53
N ILE A 96 4.91 15.35 -15.85
CA ILE A 96 3.66 15.20 -16.60
C ILE A 96 3.20 13.74 -16.66
N TYR A 97 4.13 12.78 -16.67
CA TYR A 97 3.84 11.36 -16.84
C TYR A 97 4.10 10.51 -15.59
N ASN A 98 4.29 11.15 -14.45
CA ASN A 98 4.59 10.44 -13.22
C ASN A 98 3.29 10.01 -12.54
N THR A 99 2.68 8.99 -13.07
CA THR A 99 1.47 8.36 -12.55
C THR A 99 1.81 7.11 -11.74
N ASP A 100 0.88 6.63 -10.94
CA ASP A 100 1.02 5.37 -10.21
C ASP A 100 1.16 4.17 -11.16
N ILE A 101 0.61 4.28 -12.36
CA ILE A 101 0.74 3.26 -13.40
C ILE A 101 2.21 3.03 -13.80
N ALA A 102 3.01 4.08 -13.85
CA ALA A 102 4.44 3.95 -14.14
C ALA A 102 5.14 3.12 -13.07
N SER A 103 4.79 3.31 -11.81
CA SER A 103 5.32 2.50 -10.70
C SER A 103 4.94 1.03 -10.81
N TYR A 104 3.72 0.74 -11.21
CA TYR A 104 3.25 -0.63 -11.42
C TYR A 104 3.96 -1.28 -12.60
N TYR A 105 4.18 -0.54 -13.66
CA TYR A 105 4.89 -1.03 -14.84
C TYR A 105 6.35 -1.37 -14.53
N GLU A 106 7.04 -0.55 -13.77
CA GLU A 106 8.42 -0.82 -13.34
C GLU A 106 8.52 -2.09 -12.49
N ASN A 107 7.48 -2.41 -11.73
CA ASN A 107 7.43 -3.57 -10.85
C ASN A 107 6.51 -4.69 -11.39
N MET A 108 6.32 -4.74 -12.70
CA MET A 108 5.40 -5.70 -13.34
C MET A 108 5.73 -7.15 -13.00
N GLU A 109 7.00 -7.51 -12.91
CA GLU A 109 7.43 -8.86 -12.52
C GLU A 109 6.90 -9.25 -11.14
N CYS A 110 6.94 -8.31 -10.18
CA CYS A 110 6.42 -8.54 -8.84
C CYS A 110 4.89 -8.71 -8.83
N ILE A 111 4.20 -8.05 -9.74
CA ILE A 111 2.74 -8.17 -9.89
C ILE A 111 2.39 -9.53 -10.52
N GLU A 112 3.11 -9.93 -11.56
CA GLU A 112 2.90 -11.22 -12.23
C GLU A 112 3.16 -12.40 -11.30
N GLU A 113 4.16 -12.30 -10.43
CA GLU A 113 4.45 -13.34 -9.42
C GLU A 113 3.32 -13.58 -8.42
N MET A 114 2.40 -12.63 -8.27
CA MET A 114 1.27 -12.79 -7.34
C MET A 114 0.27 -13.85 -7.79
N HIS A 115 0.11 -14.06 -9.10
CA HIS A 115 -0.81 -15.05 -9.68
C HIS A 115 -2.24 -14.96 -9.14
N HIS A 116 -2.70 -13.78 -8.81
CA HIS A 116 -4.06 -13.53 -8.32
C HIS A 116 -4.88 -12.81 -9.38
N PRO A 117 -6.14 -13.21 -9.60
CA PRO A 117 -6.97 -12.61 -10.64
C PRO A 117 -7.45 -11.19 -10.32
N TYR A 118 -7.41 -10.78 -9.06
CA TYR A 118 -7.90 -9.48 -8.62
C TYR A 118 -6.84 -8.71 -7.85
N VAL A 119 -6.91 -7.40 -7.95
CA VAL A 119 -6.10 -6.47 -7.17
C VAL A 119 -6.98 -5.43 -6.49
N VAL A 120 -6.69 -5.16 -5.23
CA VAL A 120 -7.31 -4.06 -4.48
C VAL A 120 -6.26 -2.97 -4.32
N ILE A 121 -6.54 -1.80 -4.86
CA ILE A 121 -5.64 -0.64 -4.79
C ILE A 121 -6.23 0.35 -3.79
N THR A 122 -5.43 0.75 -2.81
CA THR A 122 -5.85 1.70 -1.78
C THR A 122 -4.74 2.73 -1.53
N PRO A 123 -5.10 4.00 -1.28
CA PRO A 123 -4.12 5.01 -0.88
C PRO A 123 -3.73 4.86 0.59
N ASP A 124 -2.61 5.44 0.97
CA ASP A 124 -2.12 5.42 2.35
C ASP A 124 -2.57 6.60 3.21
N TYR A 125 -3.27 7.57 2.63
CA TYR A 125 -3.67 8.82 3.30
C TYR A 125 -5.10 8.81 3.85
N MET A 126 -5.78 7.68 3.79
CA MET A 126 -7.16 7.57 4.28
C MET A 126 -7.24 6.69 5.53
N VAL A 127 -7.95 7.19 6.53
CA VAL A 127 -8.28 6.43 7.73
C VAL A 127 -9.71 5.92 7.58
N TYR A 128 -9.85 4.60 7.48
CA TYR A 128 -11.14 3.96 7.28
C TYR A 128 -11.14 2.53 7.85
N THR A 129 -12.32 1.98 8.05
CA THR A 129 -12.51 0.58 8.41
C THR A 129 -13.39 -0.06 7.36
N CYS A 130 -12.91 -1.12 6.73
CA CYS A 130 -13.65 -1.83 5.69
C CYS A 130 -13.28 -3.30 5.66
N LEU A 131 -14.28 -4.14 5.44
CA LEU A 131 -14.10 -5.56 5.13
C LEU A 131 -14.39 -5.77 3.64
N LEU A 132 -13.36 -6.12 2.89
CA LEU A 132 -13.40 -6.16 1.43
C LEU A 132 -14.10 -7.40 0.85
N TYR A 133 -14.47 -8.36 1.68
CA TYR A 133 -15.24 -9.53 1.23
C TYR A 133 -16.63 -9.18 0.70
N THR A 134 -17.14 -8.00 0.99
CA THR A 134 -18.43 -7.53 0.46
C THR A 134 -18.41 -7.31 -1.05
N SER A 135 -17.22 -7.28 -1.66
CA SER A 135 -17.10 -7.25 -3.12
C SER A 135 -17.68 -8.49 -3.78
N ASP A 136 -17.66 -9.63 -3.11
CA ASP A 136 -18.26 -10.88 -3.59
C ASP A 136 -19.79 -10.78 -3.74
N ALA A 137 -20.43 -10.03 -2.85
CA ALA A 137 -21.86 -9.80 -2.92
C ALA A 137 -22.30 -8.95 -4.11
N ALA A 138 -21.41 -8.11 -4.62
CA ALA A 138 -21.65 -7.30 -5.82
C ALA A 138 -21.56 -8.13 -7.10
N ASP A 139 -20.73 -9.17 -7.12
CA ASP A 139 -20.56 -10.07 -8.26
C ASP A 139 -21.74 -11.06 -8.41
N ASP A 140 -22.49 -11.32 -7.35
CA ASP A 140 -23.68 -12.17 -7.33
C ASP A 140 -24.94 -11.46 -7.85
N LEU A 141 -24.83 -10.21 -8.19
CA LEU A 141 -25.90 -9.41 -8.77
C LEU A 141 -25.83 -9.39 -10.30
#